data_70623e2472ba156c2821371de397c44b
#
_entry.id   70623e2472ba156c2821371de397c44b
#
_cell.length_a   1.000
_cell.length_b   1.000
_cell.length_c   1.000
_cell.angle_alpha   90.00
_cell.angle_beta   90.00
_cell.angle_gamma   90.00
#
_symmetry.space_group_name_H-M   'P 1'
#
loop_
_entity.id
_entity.type
_entity.pdbx_description
1 polymer ?
#
loop_
_entity_poly.entity_id
_entity_poly.type
_entity_poly.pdbx_seq_one_letter_code
_entity_poly.pdbx_strand_id
1 'polypeptide(L)'
;MKFIVEYSFGPSTYIAGTKRFAETQGPPPGGIILHGRWHAAGGHKGFTLAETDDAKALYAWVVGWADLLSFEVTPVLDDAEVAEVLAEHFKP
;
A
#
# COMPACT_ATOMS: atom_id res chain seq x y z
N MET A 1 -6.89 8.22 -6.80
CA MET A 1 -6.18 8.62 -5.57
C MET A 1 -5.10 7.61 -5.28
N LYS A 2 -3.92 8.08 -4.94
CA LYS A 2 -2.78 7.20 -4.67
C LYS A 2 -2.55 7.02 -3.19
N PHE A 3 -2.08 5.82 -2.81
CA PHE A 3 -1.81 5.44 -1.43
C PHE A 3 -0.48 4.72 -1.34
N ILE A 4 0.29 5.02 -0.30
CA ILE A 4 1.36 4.12 0.13
C ILE A 4 0.75 3.18 1.15
N VAL A 5 0.81 1.89 0.84
CA VAL A 5 0.37 0.83 1.74
C VAL A 5 1.62 0.18 2.31
N GLU A 6 1.94 0.52 3.54
CA GLU A 6 3.06 -0.09 4.26
C GLU A 6 2.54 -1.29 5.00
N TYR A 7 3.18 -2.44 4.81
CA TYR A 7 2.85 -3.64 5.55
C TYR A 7 4.04 -4.07 6.40
N SER A 8 3.73 -4.67 7.53
CA SER A 8 4.74 -5.21 8.44
C SER A 8 4.26 -6.49 9.09
N PHE A 9 5.20 -7.35 9.46
CA PHE A 9 4.89 -8.54 10.24
C PHE A 9 5.94 -8.74 11.32
N GLY A 10 5.50 -9.36 12.42
CA GLY A 10 6.38 -9.75 13.50
C GLY A 10 6.99 -11.14 13.25
N PRO A 11 7.88 -11.59 14.14
CA PRO A 11 8.54 -12.89 14.00
C PRO A 11 7.58 -14.08 13.92
N SER A 12 6.44 -14.01 14.62
CA SER A 12 5.48 -15.12 14.66
C SER A 12 4.70 -15.31 13.36
N THR A 13 4.61 -14.28 12.51
CA THR A 13 3.83 -14.34 11.27
C THR A 13 4.68 -14.24 10.01
N TYR A 14 6.00 -14.06 10.18
CA TYR A 14 6.91 -13.84 9.06
C TYR A 14 6.88 -14.98 8.05
N ILE A 15 7.05 -16.20 8.50
CA ILE A 15 7.12 -17.37 7.60
C ILE A 15 5.77 -17.58 6.90
N ALA A 16 4.66 -17.54 7.66
CA ALA A 16 3.33 -17.72 7.06
C ALA A 16 3.00 -16.61 6.07
N GLY A 17 3.35 -15.38 6.38
CA GLY A 17 3.11 -14.23 5.49
C GLY A 17 3.91 -14.31 4.21
N THR A 18 5.19 -14.60 4.29
CA THR A 18 6.06 -14.73 3.11
C THR A 18 5.68 -15.92 2.26
N LYS A 19 5.27 -17.02 2.88
CA LYS A 19 4.79 -18.20 2.16
C LYS A 19 3.52 -17.90 1.36
N ARG A 20 2.55 -17.24 1.99
CA ARG A 20 1.32 -16.84 1.28
C ARG A 20 1.63 -15.92 0.11
N PHE A 21 2.53 -14.95 0.30
CA PHE A 21 2.95 -14.07 -0.78
C PHE A 21 3.59 -14.85 -1.92
N ALA A 22 4.49 -15.78 -1.62
CA ALA A 22 5.14 -16.60 -2.65
C ALA A 22 4.12 -17.43 -3.45
N GLU A 23 3.07 -17.91 -2.81
CA GLU A 23 2.04 -18.73 -3.44
C GLU A 23 1.04 -17.91 -4.26
N THR A 24 0.70 -16.70 -3.80
CA THR A 24 -0.38 -15.89 -4.39
C THR A 24 0.11 -14.68 -5.16
N GLN A 25 1.32 -14.21 -4.93
CA GLN A 25 1.87 -12.94 -5.42
C GLN A 25 1.14 -11.70 -4.86
N GLY A 26 0.24 -11.89 -3.89
CA GLY A 26 -0.47 -10.80 -3.24
C GLY A 26 -1.20 -9.85 -4.18
N PRO A 27 -2.02 -10.36 -5.13
CA PRO A 27 -2.67 -9.48 -6.10
C PRO A 27 -3.71 -8.59 -5.44
N PRO A 28 -3.84 -7.32 -5.85
CA PRO A 28 -4.92 -6.48 -5.36
C PRO A 28 -6.27 -6.95 -5.91
N PRO A 29 -7.36 -6.69 -5.18
CA PRO A 29 -8.70 -6.92 -5.73
C PRO A 29 -8.99 -5.98 -6.90
N GLY A 30 -10.06 -6.25 -7.64
CA GLY A 30 -10.49 -5.40 -8.74
C GLY A 30 -10.74 -3.96 -8.28
N GLY A 31 -10.42 -3.00 -9.13
CA GLY A 31 -10.57 -1.58 -8.81
C GLY A 31 -9.33 -0.94 -8.20
N ILE A 32 -8.26 -1.71 -8.00
CA ILE A 32 -6.98 -1.18 -7.50
C ILE A 32 -5.90 -1.39 -8.56
N ILE A 33 -5.18 -0.32 -8.87
CA ILE A 33 -4.01 -0.38 -9.73
C ILE A 33 -2.77 -0.46 -8.85
N LEU A 34 -1.97 -1.50 -9.05
CA LEU A 34 -0.69 -1.67 -8.36
C LEU A 34 0.40 -1.03 -9.21
N HIS A 35 0.97 0.08 -8.74
CA HIS A 35 2.05 0.77 -9.45
C HIS A 35 3.42 0.20 -9.12
N GLY A 36 3.60 -0.32 -7.93
CA GLY A 36 4.85 -0.93 -7.54
C GLY A 36 4.78 -1.48 -6.13
N ARG A 37 5.71 -2.39 -5.84
CA ARG A 37 5.84 -2.99 -4.52
C ARG A 37 7.31 -3.21 -4.24
N TRP A 38 7.72 -2.86 -3.04
CA TRP A 38 9.10 -3.01 -2.58
C TRP A 38 9.11 -3.67 -1.22
N HIS A 39 10.04 -4.59 -1.03
CA HIS A 39 10.20 -5.33 0.22
C HIS A 39 11.47 -4.85 0.90
N ALA A 40 11.38 -4.50 2.20
CA ALA A 40 12.57 -4.12 2.94
C ALA A 40 13.54 -5.29 3.00
N ALA A 41 14.80 -5.06 2.70
CA ALA A 41 15.81 -6.11 2.72
C ALA A 41 15.97 -6.75 4.11
N GLY A 42 15.60 -6.02 5.17
CA GLY A 42 15.56 -6.56 6.53
C GLY A 42 14.43 -7.53 6.82
N GLY A 43 13.47 -7.67 5.91
CA GLY A 43 12.46 -8.72 5.93
C GLY A 43 11.18 -8.43 6.70
N HIS A 44 11.10 -7.35 7.47
CA HIS A 44 9.95 -7.15 8.38
C HIS A 44 8.82 -6.31 7.81
N LYS A 45 9.04 -5.62 6.70
CA LYS A 45 8.04 -4.71 6.13
C LYS A 45 8.24 -4.52 4.64
N GLY A 46 7.26 -3.90 4.02
CA GLY A 46 7.35 -3.51 2.63
C GLY A 46 6.41 -2.36 2.33
N PHE A 47 6.51 -1.86 1.12
CA PHE A 47 5.81 -0.67 0.68
C PHE A 47 5.17 -0.94 -0.67
N THR A 48 3.91 -0.55 -0.81
CA THR A 48 3.19 -0.68 -2.07
C THR A 48 2.64 0.68 -2.45
N LEU A 49 2.83 1.07 -3.71
CA LEU A 49 2.13 2.23 -4.28
C LEU A 49 0.92 1.72 -5.03
N ALA A 50 -0.26 2.07 -4.54
CA ALA A 50 -1.53 1.66 -5.10
C ALA A 50 -2.38 2.86 -5.46
N GLU A 51 -3.24 2.70 -6.45
CA GLU A 51 -4.16 3.74 -6.88
C GLU A 51 -5.58 3.18 -6.96
N THR A 52 -6.53 3.88 -6.34
CA THR A 52 -7.94 3.54 -6.39
C THR A 52 -8.79 4.72 -5.95
N ASP A 53 -10.03 4.79 -6.42
CA ASP A 53 -11.06 5.68 -5.89
C ASP A 53 -12.07 4.91 -5.02
N ASP A 54 -11.83 3.62 -4.83
CA ASP A 54 -12.71 2.74 -4.06
C ASP A 54 -12.05 2.34 -2.73
N ALA A 55 -12.39 3.09 -1.69
CA ALA A 55 -11.86 2.83 -0.34
C ALA A 55 -12.30 1.45 0.21
N LYS A 56 -13.45 0.95 -0.22
CA LYS A 56 -13.90 -0.38 0.20
C LYS A 56 -13.01 -1.47 -0.38
N ALA A 57 -12.60 -1.34 -1.64
CA ALA A 57 -11.67 -2.29 -2.25
C ALA A 57 -10.33 -2.28 -1.54
N LEU A 58 -9.84 -1.10 -1.16
CA LEU A 58 -8.60 -0.96 -0.40
C LEU A 58 -8.69 -1.65 0.96
N TYR A 59 -9.79 -1.42 1.68
CA TYR A 59 -10.01 -2.06 2.98
C TYR A 59 -10.13 -3.59 2.86
N ALA A 60 -10.81 -4.07 1.82
CA ALA A 60 -10.93 -5.51 1.56
C ALA A 60 -9.56 -6.16 1.34
N TRP A 61 -8.66 -5.45 0.64
CA TRP A 61 -7.30 -5.93 0.43
C TRP A 61 -6.55 -6.05 1.76
N VAL A 62 -6.62 -5.00 2.59
CA VAL A 62 -6.01 -4.99 3.92
C VAL A 62 -6.57 -6.12 4.80
N VAL A 63 -7.89 -6.26 4.84
CA VAL A 63 -8.55 -7.30 5.65
C VAL A 63 -8.13 -8.71 5.23
N GLY A 64 -7.94 -8.93 3.95
CA GLY A 64 -7.53 -10.24 3.43
C GLY A 64 -6.16 -10.70 3.94
N TRP A 65 -5.34 -9.79 4.45
CA TRP A 65 -4.01 -10.07 4.98
C TRP A 65 -3.85 -9.74 6.47
N ALA A 66 -4.90 -9.24 7.11
CA ALA A 66 -4.83 -8.74 8.49
C ALA A 66 -4.56 -9.83 9.53
N ASP A 67 -4.73 -11.10 9.17
CA ASP A 67 -4.37 -12.22 10.03
C ASP A 67 -2.86 -12.40 10.18
N LEU A 68 -2.06 -11.92 9.21
CA LEU A 68 -0.61 -12.10 9.19
C LEU A 68 0.17 -10.79 9.23
N LEU A 69 -0.43 -9.69 8.78
CA LEU A 69 0.26 -8.42 8.57
C LEU A 69 -0.44 -7.30 9.33
N SER A 70 0.35 -6.30 9.71
CA SER A 70 -0.15 -4.99 10.13
C SER A 70 0.03 -4.02 8.98
N PHE A 71 -0.87 -3.05 8.86
CA PHE A 71 -0.87 -2.11 7.74
C PHE A 71 -0.91 -0.67 8.22
N GLU A 72 -0.20 0.18 7.50
CA GLU A 72 -0.35 1.62 7.57
C GLU A 72 -0.62 2.14 6.18
N VAL A 73 -1.76 2.79 5.97
CA VAL A 73 -2.20 3.27 4.67
C VAL A 73 -2.19 4.79 4.68
N THR A 74 -1.41 5.38 3.79
CA THR A 74 -1.23 6.83 3.73
C THR A 74 -1.61 7.33 2.35
N PRO A 75 -2.65 8.20 2.22
CA PRO A 75 -2.91 8.86 0.95
C PRO A 75 -1.76 9.80 0.63
N VAL A 76 -1.35 9.80 -0.62
CA VAL A 76 -0.19 10.59 -1.06
C VAL A 76 -0.51 11.37 -2.32
N LEU A 77 0.23 12.45 -2.52
CA LEU A 77 0.19 13.27 -3.72
C LEU A 77 1.53 13.17 -4.44
N ASP A 78 1.50 13.21 -5.76
CA ASP A 78 2.73 13.36 -6.53
C ASP A 78 3.14 14.84 -6.66
N ASP A 79 4.28 15.07 -7.25
CA ASP A 79 4.81 16.43 -7.41
C ASP A 79 3.88 17.34 -8.22
N ALA A 80 3.23 16.81 -9.24
CA ALA A 80 2.31 17.58 -10.07
C ALA A 80 1.08 18.02 -9.27
N GLU A 81 0.52 17.13 -8.47
CA GLU A 81 -0.61 17.45 -7.60
C GLU A 81 -0.25 18.48 -6.54
N VAL A 82 0.93 18.34 -5.94
CA VAL A 82 1.45 19.31 -4.96
C VAL A 82 1.65 20.67 -5.63
N ALA A 83 2.21 20.70 -6.84
CA ALA A 83 2.43 21.94 -7.58
C ALA A 83 1.12 22.69 -7.82
N GLU A 84 0.03 21.99 -8.14
CA GLU A 84 -1.29 22.62 -8.31
C GLU A 84 -1.76 23.31 -7.03
N VAL A 85 -1.63 22.64 -5.91
CA VAL A 85 -2.03 23.20 -4.60
C VAL A 85 -1.18 24.43 -4.26
N LEU A 86 0.13 24.33 -4.42
CA LEU A 86 1.04 25.42 -4.08
C LEU A 86 0.84 26.63 -4.98
N ALA A 87 0.59 26.42 -6.27
CA ALA A 87 0.32 27.50 -7.21
C ALA A 87 -0.92 28.28 -6.81
N GLU A 88 -1.99 27.60 -6.40
CA GLU A 88 -3.22 28.26 -5.95
C GLU A 88 -3.02 28.96 -4.60
N HIS A 89 -2.29 28.32 -3.68
CA HIS A 89 -2.04 28.88 -2.35
C HIS A 89 -1.20 30.15 -2.38
N PHE A 90 -0.17 30.19 -3.25
CA PHE A 90 0.78 31.30 -3.33
C PHE A 90 0.47 32.31 -4.42
N LYS A 91 -0.68 32.24 -5.04
CA LYS A 91 -1.02 33.24 -6.04
C LYS A 91 -1.28 34.60 -5.35
N PRO A 92 -0.91 35.73 -6.03
CA PRO A 92 -1.06 37.08 -5.46
C PRO A 92 -2.51 37.48 -5.24
#